data_e780edccf7c177ffff7d1798491ab246
#
_entry.id   e780edccf7c177ffff7d1798491ab246
#
_cell.length_a   1.000
_cell.length_b   1.000
_cell.length_c   1.000
_cell.angle_alpha   90.00
_cell.angle_beta   90.00
_cell.angle_gamma   90.00
#
_symmetry.space_group_name_H-M   'P 1'
#
loop_
_entity.id
_entity.type
_entity.pdbx_description
1 polymer ?
#
loop_
_entity_poly.entity_id
_entity_poly.type
_entity_poly.pdbx_seq_one_letter_code
_entity_poly.pdbx_strand_id
1 'polypeptide(L)'
;MFKLGLASLTACASVCVLAGCSSGGNPGATNADISKVVTVKSSFGPEFKVADIAERAIDPKFFSSRKLPDGLTFDPPNCAKVAAGPDMPPGVQGNMAAVSAEGGGNRFVVIAIETSQALPLAAPGKDCTKVTFAGPQMRGGNEVVDAPKIDGTQTLGIREVRQLLVGGSARAGELYDYSAQFGDYQVIVTANPLVNPGQPVAPVDTQRARDLLVKAVSAIRS
;
A
#
# COMPACT_ATOMS: atom_id res chain seq x y z
N MET A 1 13.82 -41.39 -81.42
CA MET A 1 13.52 -39.93 -81.25
C MET A 1 13.77 -39.57 -79.80
N PHE A 2 14.83 -38.80 -79.63
CA PHE A 2 15.30 -38.33 -78.33
C PHE A 2 14.33 -37.30 -77.68
N LYS A 3 14.12 -37.38 -76.38
CA LYS A 3 13.85 -36.18 -75.56
C LYS A 3 14.47 -36.39 -74.16
N LEU A 4 15.46 -35.59 -73.87
CA LEU A 4 16.04 -35.35 -72.58
C LEU A 4 15.00 -34.69 -71.66
N GLY A 5 14.88 -35.19 -70.44
CA GLY A 5 14.13 -34.57 -69.38
C GLY A 5 15.09 -34.11 -68.28
N LEU A 6 15.07 -32.83 -68.05
CA LEU A 6 15.95 -32.06 -67.14
C LEU A 6 15.55 -32.36 -65.68
N ALA A 7 16.48 -32.75 -64.87
CA ALA A 7 16.32 -32.94 -63.41
C ALA A 7 16.39 -31.57 -62.71
N SER A 8 15.34 -31.15 -62.06
CA SER A 8 15.33 -29.97 -61.15
C SER A 8 15.63 -30.43 -59.74
N LEU A 9 16.78 -30.01 -59.23
CA LEU A 9 17.09 -30.09 -57.81
C LEU A 9 16.34 -29.00 -57.07
N THR A 10 15.42 -29.38 -56.20
CA THR A 10 14.73 -28.49 -55.29
C THR A 10 15.49 -28.51 -53.95
N ALA A 11 16.19 -27.43 -53.65
CA ALA A 11 16.84 -27.23 -52.37
C ALA A 11 15.79 -26.85 -51.32
N CYS A 12 15.55 -27.74 -50.33
CA CYS A 12 14.75 -27.44 -49.14
C CYS A 12 15.60 -26.57 -48.20
N ALA A 13 15.30 -25.28 -48.15
CA ALA A 13 15.80 -24.39 -47.10
C ALA A 13 14.99 -24.62 -45.83
N SER A 14 15.58 -25.32 -44.86
CA SER A 14 15.04 -25.49 -43.53
C SER A 14 15.14 -24.17 -42.76
N VAL A 15 14.01 -23.46 -42.64
CA VAL A 15 13.90 -22.30 -41.74
C VAL A 15 13.74 -22.81 -40.30
N CYS A 16 14.82 -22.75 -39.53
CA CYS A 16 14.74 -22.92 -38.08
C CYS A 16 14.01 -21.72 -37.46
N VAL A 17 12.74 -21.84 -37.18
CA VAL A 17 12.03 -20.91 -36.33
C VAL A 17 12.50 -21.12 -34.90
N LEU A 18 13.38 -20.24 -34.45
CA LEU A 18 13.70 -20.11 -33.02
C LEU A 18 12.46 -19.59 -32.34
N ALA A 19 11.68 -20.52 -31.76
CA ALA A 19 10.65 -20.20 -30.79
C ALA A 19 11.34 -19.58 -29.57
N GLY A 20 11.50 -18.26 -29.59
CA GLY A 20 11.86 -17.50 -28.39
C GLY A 20 10.77 -17.74 -27.35
N CYS A 21 11.11 -18.44 -26.26
CA CYS A 21 10.32 -18.38 -25.05
C CYS A 21 10.31 -16.93 -24.59
N SER A 22 9.32 -16.15 -25.02
CA SER A 22 8.98 -14.94 -24.32
C SER A 22 8.39 -15.39 -22.99
N SER A 23 9.22 -15.38 -21.94
CA SER A 23 8.73 -15.28 -20.59
C SER A 23 7.72 -14.13 -20.60
N GLY A 24 6.44 -14.44 -20.42
CA GLY A 24 5.36 -13.47 -20.32
C GLY A 24 5.58 -12.60 -19.07
N GLY A 25 6.48 -11.65 -19.19
CA GLY A 25 6.61 -10.54 -18.25
C GLY A 25 5.32 -9.74 -18.39
N ASN A 26 4.58 -9.64 -17.31
CA ASN A 26 3.44 -8.75 -17.19
C ASN A 26 3.90 -7.35 -17.65
N PRO A 27 3.27 -6.67 -18.64
CA PRO A 27 3.73 -5.36 -19.11
C PRO A 27 3.44 -4.23 -18.12
N GLY A 28 3.85 -4.41 -16.88
CA GLY A 28 3.70 -3.52 -15.73
C GLY A 28 4.60 -3.89 -14.56
N ALA A 29 5.39 -4.96 -14.67
CA ALA A 29 6.40 -5.30 -13.66
C ALA A 29 7.56 -4.28 -13.76
N THR A 30 7.40 -3.14 -13.12
CA THR A 30 8.54 -2.28 -12.80
C THR A 30 9.38 -3.04 -11.78
N ASN A 31 10.66 -3.26 -12.08
CA ASN A 31 11.62 -3.77 -11.09
C ASN A 31 11.82 -2.69 -10.03
N ALA A 32 10.90 -2.61 -9.08
CA ALA A 32 11.04 -1.71 -7.96
C ALA A 32 11.87 -2.40 -6.87
N ASP A 33 12.65 -1.63 -6.14
CA ASP A 33 13.51 -2.07 -5.04
C ASP A 33 13.00 -1.44 -3.74
N ILE A 34 12.24 -2.22 -2.96
CA ILE A 34 11.63 -1.73 -1.72
C ILE A 34 12.65 -1.30 -0.67
N SER A 35 13.89 -1.83 -0.73
CA SER A 35 14.95 -1.44 0.20
C SER A 35 15.30 0.05 0.10
N LYS A 36 15.09 0.67 -1.07
CA LYS A 36 15.34 2.09 -1.31
C LYS A 36 14.39 3.03 -0.58
N VAL A 37 13.28 2.52 -0.01
CA VAL A 37 12.38 3.34 0.81
C VAL A 37 13.13 4.02 1.98
N VAL A 38 14.22 3.44 2.47
CA VAL A 38 15.02 4.02 3.55
C VAL A 38 15.62 5.38 3.19
N THR A 39 15.73 5.71 1.90
CA THR A 39 16.26 7.01 1.44
C THR A 39 15.35 8.18 1.82
N VAL A 40 14.05 7.92 2.09
CA VAL A 40 13.11 8.98 2.53
C VAL A 40 13.50 9.57 3.91
N LYS A 41 14.42 8.93 4.64
CA LYS A 41 15.00 9.51 5.88
C LYS A 41 15.52 10.92 5.67
N SER A 42 16.09 11.20 4.51
CA SER A 42 16.60 12.54 4.13
C SER A 42 15.53 13.62 4.05
N SER A 43 14.24 13.24 4.08
CA SER A 43 13.11 14.18 4.09
C SER A 43 12.79 14.74 5.47
N PHE A 44 13.46 14.23 6.51
CA PHE A 44 13.26 14.65 7.89
C PHE A 44 14.46 15.47 8.37
N GLY A 45 14.18 16.59 8.99
CA GLY A 45 15.20 17.45 9.61
C GLY A 45 15.69 16.90 10.97
N PRO A 46 16.64 17.58 11.59
CA PRO A 46 17.24 17.16 12.87
C PRO A 46 16.24 17.13 14.03
N GLU A 47 15.10 17.80 13.89
CA GLU A 47 14.02 17.82 14.88
C GLU A 47 13.22 16.52 14.92
N PHE A 48 13.45 15.59 13.99
CA PHE A 48 12.81 14.29 13.96
C PHE A 48 13.73 13.20 14.50
N LYS A 49 13.17 12.36 15.37
CA LYS A 49 13.78 11.07 15.70
C LYS A 49 13.41 10.06 14.63
N VAL A 50 14.38 9.67 13.81
CA VAL A 50 14.17 8.78 12.67
C VAL A 50 14.75 7.40 12.95
N ALA A 51 14.01 6.34 12.60
CA ALA A 51 14.45 4.95 12.63
C ALA A 51 14.03 4.26 11.33
N ASP A 52 14.75 3.22 10.94
CA ASP A 52 14.42 2.40 9.77
C ASP A 52 14.44 0.91 10.09
N ILE A 53 13.72 0.18 9.25
CA ILE A 53 13.69 -1.27 9.20
C ILE A 53 14.17 -1.66 7.81
N ALA A 54 15.34 -2.33 7.76
CA ALA A 54 15.84 -2.90 6.52
C ALA A 54 14.88 -3.94 5.96
N GLU A 55 14.99 -4.22 4.67
CA GLU A 55 14.17 -5.22 4.00
C GLU A 55 14.20 -6.57 4.73
N ARG A 56 13.02 -7.11 4.94
CA ARG A 56 12.81 -8.41 5.58
C ARG A 56 11.46 -9.01 5.21
N ALA A 57 11.33 -10.33 5.35
CA ALA A 57 10.07 -11.01 5.18
C ALA A 57 9.00 -10.49 6.16
N ILE A 58 7.77 -10.42 5.68
CA ILE A 58 6.60 -10.06 6.48
C ILE A 58 6.10 -11.32 7.19
N ASP A 59 5.85 -11.23 8.51
CA ASP A 59 5.15 -12.31 9.22
C ASP A 59 3.76 -12.51 8.58
N PRO A 60 3.41 -13.73 8.11
CA PRO A 60 2.12 -14.01 7.50
C PRO A 60 0.90 -13.58 8.32
N LYS A 61 1.05 -13.44 9.64
CA LYS A 61 -0.02 -12.94 10.52
C LYS A 61 -0.44 -11.50 10.19
N PHE A 62 0.45 -10.69 9.61
CA PHE A 62 0.11 -9.33 9.17
C PHE A 62 -0.81 -9.32 7.96
N PHE A 63 -0.87 -10.41 7.20
CA PHE A 63 -1.81 -10.58 6.09
C PHE A 63 -3.16 -11.15 6.54
N SER A 64 -3.35 -11.48 7.82
CA SER A 64 -4.65 -11.92 8.31
C SER A 64 -5.63 -10.74 8.37
N SER A 65 -6.88 -10.99 7.94
CA SER A 65 -7.95 -9.99 8.00
C SER A 65 -8.11 -9.44 9.42
N ARG A 66 -8.14 -8.13 9.57
CA ARG A 66 -8.44 -7.49 10.84
C ARG A 66 -9.91 -7.75 11.18
N LYS A 67 -10.16 -8.54 12.22
CA LYS A 67 -11.51 -8.69 12.75
C LYS A 67 -11.87 -7.44 13.54
N LEU A 68 -12.94 -6.79 13.12
CA LEU A 68 -13.54 -5.75 13.95
C LEU A 68 -14.21 -6.38 15.17
N PRO A 69 -14.26 -5.68 16.33
CA PRO A 69 -14.99 -6.17 17.49
C PRO A 69 -16.45 -6.48 17.16
N ASP A 70 -16.99 -7.52 17.79
CA ASP A 70 -18.40 -7.86 17.66
C ASP A 70 -19.31 -6.75 18.22
N GLY A 71 -20.54 -6.67 17.70
CA GLY A 71 -21.54 -5.72 18.16
C GLY A 71 -21.38 -4.29 17.64
N LEU A 72 -20.55 -4.09 16.61
CA LEU A 72 -20.49 -2.80 15.90
C LEU A 72 -21.68 -2.65 14.95
N THR A 73 -22.30 -1.48 14.99
CA THR A 73 -23.24 -1.01 13.96
C THR A 73 -22.53 -0.04 13.04
N PHE A 74 -22.87 -0.05 11.75
CA PHE A 74 -22.25 0.77 10.72
C PHE A 74 -23.27 1.67 10.06
N ASP A 75 -22.83 2.86 9.68
CA ASP A 75 -23.60 3.79 8.87
C ASP A 75 -22.71 4.34 7.73
N PRO A 76 -23.02 4.03 6.46
CA PRO A 76 -24.10 3.13 5.99
C PRO A 76 -23.89 1.64 6.36
N PRO A 77 -24.98 0.86 6.61
CA PRO A 77 -24.85 -0.53 7.08
C PRO A 77 -24.14 -1.48 6.10
N ASN A 78 -24.24 -1.22 4.79
CA ASN A 78 -23.60 -2.00 3.73
C ASN A 78 -22.09 -1.76 3.63
N CYS A 79 -21.52 -0.81 4.37
CA CYS A 79 -20.12 -0.44 4.31
C CYS A 79 -19.22 -1.12 5.38
N ALA A 80 -19.76 -2.08 6.14
CA ALA A 80 -19.00 -2.80 7.18
C ALA A 80 -17.70 -3.43 6.66
N LYS A 81 -17.71 -4.01 5.44
CA LYS A 81 -16.51 -4.59 4.82
C LYS A 81 -15.43 -3.54 4.53
N VAL A 82 -15.82 -2.33 4.13
CA VAL A 82 -14.88 -1.23 3.89
C VAL A 82 -14.19 -0.81 5.19
N ALA A 83 -14.93 -0.79 6.30
CA ALA A 83 -14.37 -0.47 7.61
C ALA A 83 -13.41 -1.55 8.14
N ALA A 84 -13.59 -2.80 7.74
CA ALA A 84 -12.70 -3.92 8.09
C ALA A 84 -11.39 -3.93 7.29
N GLY A 85 -11.36 -3.26 6.14
CA GLY A 85 -10.26 -3.32 5.18
C GLY A 85 -10.39 -4.48 4.17
N PRO A 86 -9.45 -4.58 3.22
CA PRO A 86 -9.50 -5.61 2.18
C PRO A 86 -9.27 -7.01 2.74
N ASP A 87 -9.95 -8.00 2.16
CA ASP A 87 -9.64 -9.40 2.38
C ASP A 87 -8.30 -9.72 1.69
N MET A 88 -7.38 -10.28 2.45
CA MET A 88 -6.09 -10.68 1.91
C MET A 88 -6.21 -12.03 1.20
N PRO A 89 -5.62 -12.18 0.00
CA PRO A 89 -5.60 -13.47 -0.68
C PRO A 89 -4.87 -14.52 0.16
N PRO A 90 -5.32 -15.79 0.16
CA PRO A 90 -4.67 -16.84 0.94
C PRO A 90 -3.26 -17.13 0.39
N GLY A 91 -2.32 -17.39 1.29
CA GLY A 91 -0.96 -17.79 0.92
C GLY A 91 -0.06 -16.66 0.42
N VAL A 92 -0.48 -15.40 0.54
CA VAL A 92 0.38 -14.24 0.22
C VAL A 92 1.62 -14.26 1.09
N GLN A 93 2.77 -14.13 0.43
CA GLN A 93 4.06 -13.87 1.05
C GLN A 93 4.57 -12.52 0.59
N GLY A 94 5.49 -11.93 1.32
CA GLY A 94 6.08 -10.66 0.92
C GLY A 94 7.22 -10.24 1.80
N ASN A 95 7.91 -9.21 1.31
CA ASN A 95 8.95 -8.49 2.02
C ASN A 95 8.48 -7.05 2.30
N MET A 96 9.06 -6.44 3.31
CA MET A 96 8.84 -5.04 3.65
C MET A 96 10.13 -4.35 4.05
N ALA A 97 10.20 -3.07 3.77
CA ALA A 97 11.16 -2.15 4.37
C ALA A 97 10.41 -0.90 4.85
N ALA A 98 10.89 -0.25 5.90
CA ALA A 98 10.16 0.87 6.47
C ALA A 98 11.07 1.95 7.06
N VAL A 99 10.50 3.16 7.17
CA VAL A 99 11.05 4.30 7.89
C VAL A 99 9.98 4.82 8.85
N SER A 100 10.36 5.12 10.09
CA SER A 100 9.52 5.86 11.02
C SER A 100 10.21 7.14 11.45
N ALA A 101 9.43 8.21 11.66
CA ALA A 101 9.93 9.48 12.12
C ALA A 101 8.95 10.12 13.11
N GLU A 102 9.45 10.59 14.23
CA GLU A 102 8.69 11.30 15.26
C GLU A 102 9.27 12.68 15.49
N GLY A 103 8.46 13.70 15.31
CA GLY A 103 8.86 15.10 15.46
C GLY A 103 7.72 16.06 15.05
N GLY A 104 7.84 17.33 15.40
CA GLY A 104 6.81 18.33 15.06
C GLY A 104 5.41 18.01 15.58
N GLY A 105 5.29 17.22 16.66
CA GLY A 105 4.01 16.78 17.20
C GLY A 105 3.36 15.63 16.41
N ASN A 106 4.05 15.06 15.43
CA ASN A 106 3.53 14.00 14.57
C ASN A 106 4.45 12.77 14.51
N ARG A 107 3.86 11.62 14.23
CA ARG A 107 4.55 10.40 13.85
C ARG A 107 4.20 10.05 12.41
N PHE A 108 5.22 9.74 11.63
CA PHE A 108 5.10 9.24 10.27
C PHE A 108 5.70 7.83 10.20
N VAL A 109 5.01 6.93 9.50
CA VAL A 109 5.52 5.59 9.17
C VAL A 109 5.38 5.39 7.68
N VAL A 110 6.48 5.17 6.99
CA VAL A 110 6.53 4.89 5.56
C VAL A 110 6.93 3.44 5.38
N ILE A 111 6.10 2.65 4.73
CA ILE A 111 6.32 1.21 4.52
C ILE A 111 6.26 0.95 3.01
N ALA A 112 7.29 0.32 2.46
CA ALA A 112 7.26 -0.27 1.13
C ALA A 112 7.14 -1.79 1.26
N ILE A 113 6.26 -2.38 0.46
CA ILE A 113 5.91 -3.79 0.48
C ILE A 113 6.04 -4.32 -0.95
N GLU A 114 6.63 -5.50 -1.09
CA GLU A 114 6.58 -6.36 -2.26
C GLU A 114 5.90 -7.66 -1.89
N THR A 115 4.94 -8.11 -2.69
CA THR A 115 4.16 -9.32 -2.41
C THR A 115 4.24 -10.31 -3.55
N SER A 116 4.02 -11.60 -3.26
CA SER A 116 4.04 -12.68 -4.26
C SER A 116 2.93 -12.58 -5.32
N GLN A 117 1.99 -11.69 -5.14
CA GLN A 117 0.90 -11.35 -6.07
C GLN A 117 0.35 -9.97 -5.75
N ALA A 118 -0.20 -9.28 -6.74
CA ALA A 118 -0.81 -7.96 -6.54
C ALA A 118 -1.90 -8.00 -5.47
N LEU A 119 -1.82 -7.09 -4.51
CA LEU A 119 -2.84 -6.92 -3.49
C LEU A 119 -3.93 -5.97 -4.01
N PRO A 120 -5.22 -6.24 -3.71
CA PRO A 120 -6.26 -5.29 -4.08
C PRO A 120 -6.13 -4.01 -3.26
N LEU A 121 -6.10 -2.86 -3.93
CA LEU A 121 -6.35 -1.59 -3.26
C LEU A 121 -7.86 -1.48 -3.03
N ALA A 122 -8.29 -1.60 -1.77
CA ALA A 122 -9.70 -1.54 -1.43
C ALA A 122 -10.21 -0.09 -1.49
N ALA A 123 -10.32 0.45 -2.71
CA ALA A 123 -11.00 1.72 -2.90
C ALA A 123 -12.49 1.54 -2.57
N PRO A 124 -13.05 2.29 -1.61
CA PRO A 124 -14.47 2.20 -1.28
C PRO A 124 -15.33 2.61 -2.49
N GLY A 125 -16.46 1.93 -2.67
CA GLY A 125 -17.48 2.40 -3.60
C GLY A 125 -18.01 3.79 -3.20
N LYS A 126 -18.66 4.49 -4.13
CA LYS A 126 -19.14 5.87 -3.93
C LYS A 126 -19.97 6.05 -2.65
N ASP A 127 -20.76 5.05 -2.28
CA ASP A 127 -21.65 5.10 -1.12
C ASP A 127 -20.91 4.84 0.21
N CYS A 128 -19.65 4.39 0.16
CA CYS A 128 -18.84 4.05 1.32
C CYS A 128 -17.59 4.93 1.49
N THR A 129 -17.57 6.11 0.87
CA THR A 129 -16.47 7.07 1.03
C THR A 129 -16.39 7.66 2.44
N LYS A 130 -17.48 7.59 3.19
CA LYS A 130 -17.54 7.92 4.61
C LYS A 130 -18.36 6.87 5.32
N VAL A 131 -17.76 6.22 6.31
CA VAL A 131 -18.38 5.18 7.12
C VAL A 131 -18.18 5.51 8.57
N THR A 132 -19.26 5.51 9.35
CA THR A 132 -19.16 5.60 10.81
C THR A 132 -19.53 4.25 11.44
N PHE A 133 -19.01 4.00 12.62
CA PHE A 133 -19.33 2.79 13.38
C PHE A 133 -19.43 3.10 14.88
N ALA A 134 -20.31 2.37 15.56
CA ALA A 134 -20.49 2.48 16.99
C ALA A 134 -20.77 1.11 17.60
N GLY A 135 -20.25 0.89 18.81
CA GLY A 135 -20.47 -0.29 19.63
C GLY A 135 -20.13 -0.03 21.09
N PRO A 136 -20.25 -1.05 21.94
CA PRO A 136 -20.13 -0.89 23.41
C PRO A 136 -18.75 -0.37 23.85
N GLN A 137 -17.69 -0.74 23.13
CA GLN A 137 -16.31 -0.44 23.53
C GLN A 137 -15.58 0.50 22.56
N MET A 138 -16.15 0.72 21.38
CA MET A 138 -15.50 1.50 20.34
C MET A 138 -16.53 2.23 19.48
N ARG A 139 -16.16 3.45 19.08
CA ARG A 139 -16.85 4.20 18.03
C ARG A 139 -15.83 4.93 17.17
N GLY A 140 -16.20 5.27 15.95
CA GLY A 140 -15.30 5.98 15.05
C GLY A 140 -15.84 6.07 13.63
N GLY A 141 -14.93 6.28 12.69
CA GLY A 141 -15.26 6.32 11.28
C GLY A 141 -14.02 6.37 10.40
N ASN A 142 -14.22 5.99 9.15
CA ASN A 142 -13.26 6.07 8.07
C ASN A 142 -13.83 7.01 7.01
N GLU A 143 -13.00 7.87 6.46
CA GLU A 143 -13.37 8.84 5.42
C GLU A 143 -12.29 8.85 4.34
N VAL A 144 -12.71 8.74 3.07
CA VAL A 144 -11.81 8.92 1.93
C VAL A 144 -11.40 10.37 1.85
N VAL A 145 -10.10 10.61 1.77
CA VAL A 145 -9.51 11.95 1.62
C VAL A 145 -8.66 12.00 0.35
N ASP A 146 -8.34 13.22 -0.11
CA ASP A 146 -7.54 13.42 -1.30
C ASP A 146 -6.13 12.80 -1.14
N ALA A 147 -5.77 11.93 -2.08
CA ALA A 147 -4.44 11.35 -2.22
C ALA A 147 -3.68 11.95 -3.42
N PRO A 148 -2.35 12.00 -3.39
CA PRO A 148 -1.57 12.48 -4.52
C PRO A 148 -1.76 11.57 -5.74
N LYS A 149 -1.86 12.15 -6.93
CA LYS A 149 -1.82 11.40 -8.19
C LYS A 149 -0.37 11.09 -8.52
N ILE A 150 -0.06 9.81 -8.68
CA ILE A 150 1.27 9.31 -9.03
C ILE A 150 1.13 8.46 -10.29
N ASP A 151 1.86 8.79 -11.35
CA ASP A 151 1.76 8.11 -12.63
C ASP A 151 1.98 6.59 -12.51
N GLY A 152 1.13 5.81 -13.16
CA GLY A 152 1.18 4.35 -13.14
C GLY A 152 0.92 3.73 -11.77
N THR A 153 0.21 4.42 -10.87
CA THR A 153 -0.24 3.88 -9.58
C THR A 153 -1.74 4.09 -9.37
N GLN A 154 -2.31 3.23 -8.54
CA GLN A 154 -3.58 3.50 -7.87
C GLN A 154 -3.27 4.08 -6.51
N THR A 155 -3.86 5.22 -6.16
CA THR A 155 -3.64 5.87 -4.87
C THR A 155 -4.94 6.01 -4.09
N LEU A 156 -4.85 5.93 -2.76
CA LEU A 156 -5.97 6.05 -1.84
C LEU A 156 -5.52 6.79 -0.57
N GLY A 157 -6.32 7.73 -0.12
CA GLY A 157 -6.17 8.38 1.18
C GLY A 157 -7.36 8.05 2.06
N ILE A 158 -7.11 7.63 3.30
CA ILE A 158 -8.12 7.34 4.31
C ILE A 158 -7.77 8.12 5.57
N ARG A 159 -8.75 8.84 6.09
CA ARG A 159 -8.73 9.37 7.46
C ARG A 159 -9.49 8.43 8.35
N GLU A 160 -8.86 7.97 9.43
CA GLU A 160 -9.49 7.15 10.45
C GLU A 160 -9.58 7.91 11.77
N VAL A 161 -10.75 7.90 12.38
CA VAL A 161 -10.97 8.40 13.75
C VAL A 161 -11.51 7.26 14.58
N ARG A 162 -10.88 6.98 15.70
CA ARG A 162 -11.30 5.92 16.62
C ARG A 162 -11.35 6.45 18.03
N GLN A 163 -12.40 6.12 18.75
CA GLN A 163 -12.53 6.37 20.17
C GLN A 163 -12.77 5.04 20.88
N LEU A 164 -11.86 4.69 21.76
CA LEU A 164 -11.91 3.49 22.59
C LEU A 164 -12.37 3.88 24.00
N LEU A 165 -13.26 3.08 24.57
CA LEU A 165 -13.67 3.19 25.95
C LEU A 165 -12.85 2.18 26.77
N VAL A 166 -11.89 2.66 27.55
CA VAL A 166 -11.00 1.81 28.38
C VAL A 166 -11.13 2.27 29.84
N GLY A 167 -11.63 1.40 30.70
CA GLY A 167 -11.76 1.70 32.14
C GLY A 167 -12.61 2.94 32.45
N GLY A 168 -13.67 3.19 31.66
CA GLY A 168 -14.55 4.35 31.83
C GLY A 168 -14.00 5.66 31.23
N SER A 169 -12.80 5.65 30.67
CA SER A 169 -12.18 6.81 29.99
C SER A 169 -12.19 6.63 28.48
N ALA A 170 -12.55 7.68 27.75
CA ALA A 170 -12.50 7.70 26.30
C ALA A 170 -11.11 8.11 25.82
N ARG A 171 -10.49 7.27 25.00
CA ARG A 171 -9.24 7.60 24.29
C ARG A 171 -9.56 7.76 22.82
N ALA A 172 -9.39 8.96 22.30
CA ALA A 172 -9.54 9.25 20.87
C ALA A 172 -8.18 9.20 20.18
N GLY A 173 -8.17 8.64 18.97
CA GLY A 173 -7.03 8.65 18.06
C GLY A 173 -7.49 9.03 16.67
N GLU A 174 -6.65 9.74 15.95
CA GLU A 174 -6.82 10.10 14.55
C GLU A 174 -5.57 9.67 13.80
N LEU A 175 -5.75 9.12 12.62
CA LEU A 175 -4.64 8.81 11.72
C LEU A 175 -5.06 9.02 10.26
N TYR A 176 -4.09 9.24 9.42
CA TYR A 176 -4.23 9.30 7.98
C TYR A 176 -3.34 8.24 7.35
N ASP A 177 -3.94 7.40 6.52
CA ASP A 177 -3.23 6.43 5.70
C ASP A 177 -3.29 6.85 4.23
N TYR A 178 -2.14 7.03 3.62
CA TYR A 178 -1.99 7.26 2.19
C TYR A 178 -1.29 6.06 1.57
N SER A 179 -1.90 5.45 0.58
CA SER A 179 -1.34 4.28 -0.10
C SER A 179 -1.24 4.48 -1.60
N ALA A 180 -0.20 3.87 -2.18
CA ALA A 180 0.02 3.78 -3.62
C ALA A 180 0.32 2.34 -3.97
N GLN A 181 -0.36 1.81 -5.01
CA GLN A 181 -0.19 0.45 -5.48
C GLN A 181 0.13 0.41 -6.98
N PHE A 182 1.07 -0.45 -7.36
CA PHE A 182 1.46 -0.73 -8.74
C PHE A 182 2.10 -2.12 -8.85
N GLY A 183 1.55 -2.97 -9.71
CA GLY A 183 1.98 -4.37 -9.79
C GLY A 183 1.88 -5.06 -8.43
N ASP A 184 2.95 -5.72 -8.03
CA ASP A 184 3.05 -6.45 -6.77
C ASP A 184 3.59 -5.58 -5.61
N TYR A 185 3.73 -4.27 -5.84
CA TYR A 185 4.29 -3.32 -4.89
C TYR A 185 3.21 -2.44 -4.29
N GLN A 186 3.37 -2.14 -3.00
CA GLN A 186 2.55 -1.18 -2.29
C GLN A 186 3.43 -0.29 -1.41
N VAL A 187 3.16 1.02 -1.42
CA VAL A 187 3.72 1.97 -0.46
C VAL A 187 2.59 2.52 0.39
N ILE A 188 2.80 2.51 1.70
CA ILE A 188 1.84 3.04 2.68
C ILE A 188 2.56 4.10 3.52
N VAL A 189 1.90 5.24 3.69
CA VAL A 189 2.34 6.28 4.63
C VAL A 189 1.23 6.52 5.64
N THR A 190 1.51 6.16 6.89
CA THR A 190 0.63 6.46 8.02
C THR A 190 1.14 7.71 8.74
N ALA A 191 0.26 8.66 9.02
CA ALA A 191 0.54 9.84 9.82
C ALA A 191 -0.48 9.97 10.95
N ASN A 192 0.01 10.18 12.16
CA ASN A 192 -0.82 10.39 13.35
C ASN A 192 -0.17 11.41 14.30
N PRO A 193 -0.96 12.11 15.13
CA PRO A 193 -0.41 13.01 16.11
C PRO A 193 0.28 12.25 17.24
N LEU A 194 1.34 12.83 17.78
CA LEU A 194 1.93 12.38 19.04
C LEU A 194 1.07 12.90 20.21
N VAL A 195 0.67 11.99 21.09
CA VAL A 195 -0.09 12.33 22.28
C VAL A 195 0.85 12.34 23.49
N ASN A 196 1.20 13.55 23.93
CA ASN A 196 2.01 13.75 25.13
C ASN A 196 1.11 14.18 26.29
N PRO A 197 1.20 13.56 27.47
CA PRO A 197 0.41 13.96 28.62
C PRO A 197 0.59 15.45 28.94
N GLY A 198 -0.53 16.17 29.12
CA GLY A 198 -0.49 17.59 29.47
C GLY A 198 -0.15 18.57 28.33
N GLN A 199 0.03 18.09 27.11
CA GLN A 199 0.24 18.93 25.94
C GLN A 199 -0.94 18.88 24.98
N PRO A 200 -1.28 20.01 24.32
CA PRO A 200 -2.26 19.99 23.22
C PRO A 200 -1.79 19.06 22.11
N VAL A 201 -2.75 18.30 21.56
CA VAL A 201 -2.48 17.42 20.40
C VAL A 201 -2.31 18.27 19.15
N ALA A 202 -1.19 18.14 18.47
CA ALA A 202 -0.92 18.87 17.21
C ALA A 202 -1.83 18.32 16.08
N PRO A 203 -2.25 19.17 15.12
CA PRO A 203 -2.91 18.67 13.92
C PRO A 203 -1.95 17.78 13.11
N VAL A 204 -2.51 16.79 12.39
CA VAL A 204 -1.70 15.92 11.54
C VAL A 204 -1.22 16.68 10.32
N ASP A 205 0.10 16.65 10.06
CA ASP A 205 0.71 17.23 8.84
C ASP A 205 0.45 16.28 7.64
N THR A 206 -0.77 16.38 7.11
CA THR A 206 -1.22 15.56 5.98
C THR A 206 -0.49 15.90 4.68
N GLN A 207 0.01 17.14 4.53
CA GLN A 207 0.79 17.51 3.35
C GLN A 207 2.12 16.77 3.32
N ARG A 208 2.84 16.76 4.43
CA ARG A 208 4.08 15.97 4.57
C ARG A 208 3.84 14.49 4.29
N ALA A 209 2.74 13.92 4.80
CA ALA A 209 2.42 12.52 4.54
C ALA A 209 2.22 12.22 3.05
N ARG A 210 1.51 13.10 2.32
CA ARG A 210 1.34 12.99 0.86
C ARG A 210 2.68 13.12 0.12
N ASP A 211 3.51 14.08 0.50
CA ASP A 211 4.84 14.28 -0.10
C ASP A 211 5.76 13.08 0.13
N LEU A 212 5.69 12.46 1.32
CA LEU A 212 6.41 11.23 1.64
C LEU A 212 5.97 10.06 0.77
N LEU A 213 4.66 9.93 0.48
CA LEU A 213 4.17 8.89 -0.43
C LEU A 213 4.78 9.04 -1.84
N VAL A 214 4.75 10.25 -2.39
CA VAL A 214 5.34 10.53 -3.72
C VAL A 214 6.83 10.19 -3.74
N LYS A 215 7.58 10.66 -2.74
CA LYS A 215 9.02 10.42 -2.61
C LYS A 215 9.35 8.94 -2.47
N ALA A 216 8.58 8.20 -1.65
CA ALA A 216 8.81 6.78 -1.43
C ALA A 216 8.55 5.95 -2.69
N VAL A 217 7.46 6.23 -3.43
CA VAL A 217 7.20 5.57 -4.72
C VAL A 217 8.31 5.87 -5.73
N SER A 218 8.76 7.13 -5.81
CA SER A 218 9.87 7.50 -6.69
C SER A 218 11.17 6.78 -6.31
N ALA A 219 11.48 6.69 -5.01
CA ALA A 219 12.68 6.06 -4.52
C ALA A 219 12.75 4.58 -4.86
N ILE A 220 11.66 3.83 -4.66
CA ILE A 220 11.67 2.38 -4.93
C ILE A 220 11.61 2.04 -6.42
N ARG A 221 11.22 2.99 -7.28
CA ARG A 221 11.19 2.84 -8.76
C ARG A 221 12.48 3.27 -9.45
N SER A 222 13.42 3.92 -8.74
CA SER A 222 14.65 4.49 -9.29
C SER A 222 15.75 3.45 -9.61
#